data_103a7bdbcc6da96ac8794abd6b233cc2
#
_entry.id   103a7bdbcc6da96ac8794abd6b233cc2
#
_cell.length_a   1.000
_cell.length_b   1.000
_cell.length_c   1.000
_cell.angle_alpha   90.00
_cell.angle_beta   90.00
_cell.angle_gamma   90.00
#
_symmetry.space_group_name_H-M   'P 1'
#
loop_
_entity.id
_entity.type
_entity.pdbx_description
1 polymer ?
#
loop_
_entity_poly.entity_id
_entity_poly.type
_entity_poly.pdbx_seq_one_letter_code
_entity_poly.pdbx_strand_id
1 'polypeptide(L)'
;MCNVRTRHKQDNILTKKGQYTTMTLNDFLAYAATGKPLNTPDICSFMDEMSNEARRVTFRLNAEFHTQEEVRSLLSEIMGYTVPDTLRVFPPFYTDFGKNIHIGENVFINACCHFQDHGGVTLGDGCQIGHNVVFATLNHGIEPENRRFTYPAPIVLGRNVWVGSNSTILQGVTIGDNSVVAAGAVVTKDVPADTIVGGVPARVIKHI
;
A
#
# COMPACT_ATOMS: atom_id res chain seq x y z
N MET A 1 -5.81 12.75 -5.49
CA MET A 1 -5.17 14.03 -5.89
C MET A 1 -5.85 15.16 -5.14
N CYS A 2 -5.22 15.63 -4.06
CA CYS A 2 -5.67 16.84 -3.37
C CYS A 2 -5.33 18.05 -4.27
N ASN A 3 -6.33 18.69 -4.86
CA ASN A 3 -6.15 19.87 -5.68
C ASN A 3 -5.97 21.10 -4.77
N VAL A 4 -4.74 21.51 -4.52
CA VAL A 4 -4.43 22.81 -3.92
C VAL A 4 -4.31 23.83 -5.05
N ARG A 5 -5.39 24.59 -5.30
CA ARG A 5 -5.28 25.81 -6.10
C ARG A 5 -4.54 26.86 -5.29
N THR A 6 -3.30 27.13 -5.67
CA THR A 6 -2.56 28.31 -5.24
C THR A 6 -3.30 29.57 -5.65
N ARG A 7 -3.93 30.26 -4.70
CA ARG A 7 -4.21 31.68 -4.80
C ARG A 7 -3.40 32.41 -3.75
N HIS A 8 -2.41 33.16 -4.19
CA HIS A 8 -1.78 34.20 -3.37
C HIS A 8 -2.85 35.20 -2.93
N LYS A 9 -3.12 35.23 -1.66
CA LYS A 9 -3.44 36.45 -0.87
C LYS A 9 -3.07 36.18 0.56
N GLN A 10 -2.13 36.97 1.06
CA GLN A 10 -1.85 37.12 2.48
C GLN A 10 -3.11 37.68 3.14
N ASP A 11 -3.78 36.88 3.93
CA ASP A 11 -4.68 37.36 4.97
C ASP A 11 -4.28 36.62 6.25
N ASN A 12 -3.53 37.35 7.08
CA ASN A 12 -3.20 36.98 8.43
C ASN A 12 -4.50 36.89 9.26
N ILE A 13 -5.02 35.68 9.43
CA ILE A 13 -5.97 35.42 10.52
C ILE A 13 -5.17 34.89 11.69
N LEU A 14 -4.83 35.81 12.60
CA LEU A 14 -4.33 35.53 13.94
C LEU A 14 -5.43 34.80 14.72
N THR A 15 -5.38 33.48 14.79
CA THR A 15 -6.07 32.72 15.82
C THR A 15 -5.08 32.38 16.93
N LYS A 16 -5.53 32.57 18.15
CA LYS A 16 -4.79 32.43 19.39
C LYS A 16 -3.98 31.13 19.44
N LYS A 17 -2.65 31.28 19.72
CA LYS A 17 -1.72 30.19 20.12
C LYS A 17 -1.92 28.85 19.42
N GLY A 18 -1.59 28.75 18.14
CA GLY A 18 -1.48 27.50 17.44
C GLY A 18 -0.10 26.88 17.66
N GLN A 19 0.00 25.89 18.51
CA GLN A 19 0.98 24.83 18.30
C GLN A 19 0.52 24.10 17.04
N TYR A 20 1.25 24.27 15.93
CA TYR A 20 1.16 23.35 14.81
C TYR A 20 1.73 22.03 15.31
N THR A 21 0.89 21.12 15.73
CA THR A 21 1.28 19.72 15.86
C THR A 21 1.44 19.21 14.44
N THR A 22 2.69 19.16 13.96
CA THR A 22 3.00 18.48 12.71
C THR A 22 2.56 17.03 12.88
N MET A 23 1.70 16.56 11.97
CA MET A 23 1.26 15.15 11.95
C MET A 23 2.48 14.24 11.92
N THR A 24 2.55 13.28 12.85
CA THR A 24 3.58 12.25 12.85
C THR A 24 3.12 11.03 12.06
N LEU A 25 4.06 10.15 11.69
CA LEU A 25 3.72 8.88 11.06
C LEU A 25 2.75 8.05 11.92
N ASN A 26 2.99 7.97 13.23
CA ASN A 26 2.12 7.24 14.15
C ASN A 26 0.71 7.83 14.21
N ASP A 27 0.57 9.16 14.20
CA ASP A 27 -0.73 9.82 14.16
C ASP A 27 -1.49 9.50 12.87
N PHE A 28 -0.78 9.54 11.73
CA PHE A 28 -1.35 9.17 10.44
C PHE A 28 -1.81 7.70 10.41
N LEU A 29 -0.95 6.76 10.81
CA LEU A 29 -1.27 5.33 10.82
C LEU A 29 -2.45 5.03 11.75
N ALA A 30 -2.48 5.64 12.95
CA ALA A 30 -3.60 5.52 13.87
C ALA A 30 -4.90 6.07 13.27
N TYR A 31 -4.84 7.21 12.56
CA TYR A 31 -6.00 7.77 11.88
C TYR A 31 -6.46 6.89 10.73
N ALA A 32 -5.56 6.43 9.86
CA ALA A 32 -5.86 5.56 8.73
C ALA A 32 -6.53 4.25 9.18
N ALA A 33 -6.08 3.68 10.30
CA ALA A 33 -6.68 2.48 10.89
C ALA A 33 -8.15 2.67 11.32
N THR A 34 -8.63 3.92 11.47
CA THR A 34 -10.06 4.17 11.76
C THR A 34 -10.98 3.98 10.55
N GLY A 35 -10.43 3.85 9.33
CA GLY A 35 -11.21 3.81 8.08
C GLY A 35 -11.91 5.12 7.72
N LYS A 36 -11.69 6.19 8.47
CA LYS A 36 -12.25 7.51 8.18
C LYS A 36 -11.60 8.13 6.94
N PRO A 37 -12.30 9.04 6.23
CA PRO A 37 -11.77 9.61 5.00
C PRO A 37 -10.50 10.44 5.25
N LEU A 38 -9.48 10.21 4.42
CA LEU A 38 -8.20 10.93 4.44
C LEU A 38 -8.36 12.27 3.72
N ASN A 39 -9.00 13.25 4.36
CA ASN A 39 -9.45 14.48 3.68
C ASN A 39 -9.15 15.79 4.43
N THR A 40 -8.49 15.75 5.59
CA THR A 40 -8.10 16.99 6.26
C THR A 40 -6.82 17.57 5.63
N PRO A 41 -6.63 18.91 5.66
CA PRO A 41 -5.43 19.52 5.09
C PRO A 41 -4.12 18.93 5.64
N ASP A 42 -4.05 18.66 6.93
CA ASP A 42 -2.84 18.11 7.57
C ASP A 42 -2.55 16.68 7.08
N ILE A 43 -3.60 15.83 6.96
CA ILE A 43 -3.48 14.48 6.40
C ILE A 43 -3.00 14.54 4.95
N CYS A 44 -3.63 15.38 4.12
CA CYS A 44 -3.26 15.52 2.71
C CYS A 44 -1.79 15.98 2.57
N SER A 45 -1.39 16.99 3.36
CA SER A 45 -0.01 17.49 3.34
C SER A 45 1.01 16.42 3.76
N PHE A 46 0.69 15.65 4.79
CA PHE A 46 1.55 14.56 5.25
C PHE A 46 1.64 13.43 4.22
N MET A 47 0.52 13.03 3.61
CA MET A 47 0.52 12.05 2.52
C MET A 47 1.37 12.50 1.34
N ASP A 48 1.25 13.78 0.91
CA ASP A 48 2.04 14.33 -0.19
C ASP A 48 3.55 14.34 0.13
N GLU A 49 3.93 14.68 1.38
CA GLU A 49 5.32 14.65 1.84
C GLU A 49 5.90 13.23 1.79
N MET A 50 5.22 12.26 2.39
CA MET A 50 5.67 10.86 2.42
C MET A 50 5.68 10.24 1.01
N SER A 51 4.69 10.55 0.19
CA SER A 51 4.66 10.09 -1.22
C SER A 51 5.83 10.66 -2.02
N ASN A 52 6.22 11.90 -1.78
CA ASN A 52 7.40 12.48 -2.44
C ASN A 52 8.70 11.83 -1.95
N GLU A 53 8.80 11.50 -0.66
CA GLU A 53 9.94 10.74 -0.11
C GLU A 53 10.03 9.35 -0.74
N ALA A 54 8.92 8.58 -0.72
CA ALA A 54 8.86 7.26 -1.34
C ALA A 54 9.25 7.28 -2.81
N ARG A 55 8.75 8.27 -3.59
CA ARG A 55 9.07 8.43 -5.01
C ARG A 55 10.54 8.73 -5.27
N ARG A 56 11.23 9.48 -4.43
CA ARG A 56 12.68 9.72 -4.58
C ARG A 56 13.46 8.42 -4.46
N VAL A 57 13.08 7.55 -3.51
CA VAL A 57 13.78 6.29 -3.30
C VAL A 57 13.39 5.25 -4.36
N THR A 58 12.11 5.13 -4.71
CA THR A 58 11.67 4.22 -5.79
C THR A 58 12.26 4.60 -7.14
N PHE A 59 12.48 5.89 -7.40
CA PHE A 59 13.19 6.31 -8.61
C PHE A 59 14.62 5.76 -8.64
N ARG A 60 15.36 5.84 -7.53
CA ARG A 60 16.71 5.26 -7.42
C ARG A 60 16.66 3.74 -7.59
N LEU A 61 15.75 3.07 -6.90
CA LEU A 61 15.58 1.62 -6.96
C LEU A 61 15.28 1.10 -8.38
N ASN A 62 14.54 1.88 -9.17
CA ASN A 62 14.04 1.42 -10.47
C ASN A 62 14.91 1.89 -11.66
N ALA A 63 15.88 2.80 -11.46
CA ALA A 63 16.61 3.45 -12.55
C ALA A 63 17.84 2.67 -13.01
N GLU A 64 18.39 1.80 -12.17
CA GLU A 64 19.62 1.07 -12.45
C GLU A 64 19.62 -0.34 -11.85
N PHE A 65 20.64 -1.12 -12.17
CA PHE A 65 20.82 -2.45 -11.57
C PHE A 65 21.25 -2.36 -10.12
N HIS A 66 20.62 -3.17 -9.26
CA HIS A 66 20.96 -3.35 -7.84
C HIS A 66 21.10 -4.83 -7.50
N THR A 67 22.04 -5.15 -6.64
CA THR A 67 22.11 -6.46 -5.96
C THR A 67 20.91 -6.60 -5.02
N GLN A 68 20.55 -7.83 -4.62
CA GLN A 68 19.45 -8.04 -3.67
C GLN A 68 19.69 -7.37 -2.31
N GLU A 69 20.94 -7.21 -1.89
CA GLU A 69 21.32 -6.50 -0.67
C GLU A 69 21.00 -4.99 -0.79
N GLU A 70 21.39 -4.38 -1.91
CA GLU A 70 21.09 -2.97 -2.20
C GLU A 70 19.56 -2.74 -2.34
N VAL A 71 18.84 -3.67 -2.99
CA VAL A 71 17.37 -3.63 -3.06
C VAL A 71 16.76 -3.62 -1.66
N ARG A 72 17.19 -4.52 -0.76
CA ARG A 72 16.69 -4.54 0.62
C ARG A 72 17.04 -3.27 1.39
N SER A 73 18.22 -2.72 1.18
CA SER A 73 18.62 -1.44 1.78
C SER A 73 17.71 -0.29 1.36
N LEU A 74 17.43 -0.16 0.06
CA LEU A 74 16.52 0.85 -0.49
C LEU A 74 15.07 0.64 -0.02
N LEU A 75 14.61 -0.61 0.06
CA LEU A 75 13.30 -0.91 0.61
C LEU A 75 13.20 -0.59 2.10
N SER A 76 14.27 -0.81 2.87
CA SER A 76 14.32 -0.42 4.29
C SER A 76 14.23 1.10 4.46
N GLU A 77 14.86 1.87 3.56
CA GLU A 77 14.73 3.34 3.51
C GLU A 77 13.28 3.75 3.21
N ILE A 78 12.64 3.11 2.23
CA ILE A 78 11.23 3.35 1.88
C ILE A 78 10.31 3.06 3.06
N MET A 79 10.46 1.88 3.66
CA MET A 79 9.51 1.38 4.68
C MET A 79 9.78 1.95 6.08
N GLY A 80 10.99 2.49 6.31
CA GLY A 80 11.36 3.08 7.60
C GLY A 80 11.70 2.04 8.68
N TYR A 81 11.89 0.78 8.30
CA TYR A 81 12.39 -0.29 9.17
C TYR A 81 13.28 -1.25 8.37
N THR A 82 14.12 -2.03 9.04
CA THR A 82 14.96 -3.04 8.38
C THR A 82 14.11 -4.20 7.89
N VAL A 83 13.99 -4.36 6.57
CA VAL A 83 13.27 -5.49 5.97
C VAL A 83 14.02 -6.80 6.21
N PRO A 84 13.33 -7.97 6.24
CA PRO A 84 13.98 -9.26 6.43
C PRO A 84 15.07 -9.56 5.41
N ASP A 85 16.19 -10.16 5.83
CA ASP A 85 17.30 -10.57 4.93
C ASP A 85 16.87 -11.63 3.92
N THR A 86 15.80 -12.35 4.21
CA THR A 86 15.20 -13.37 3.36
C THR A 86 14.29 -12.79 2.27
N LEU A 87 13.99 -11.49 2.33
CA LEU A 87 13.16 -10.80 1.33
C LEU A 87 13.89 -10.76 -0.02
N ARG A 88 13.17 -11.13 -1.08
CA ARG A 88 13.62 -10.99 -2.47
C ARG A 88 12.62 -10.17 -3.26
N VAL A 89 13.09 -9.10 -3.89
CA VAL A 89 12.27 -8.23 -4.75
C VAL A 89 12.98 -8.01 -6.07
N PHE A 90 12.24 -8.13 -7.16
CA PHE A 90 12.72 -7.77 -8.49
C PHE A 90 12.12 -6.40 -8.88
N PRO A 91 12.95 -5.36 -9.00
CA PRO A 91 12.50 -4.07 -9.54
C PRO A 91 12.02 -4.21 -11.00
N PRO A 92 11.17 -3.29 -11.50
CA PRO A 92 10.67 -2.10 -10.79
C PRO A 92 9.65 -2.44 -9.67
N PHE A 93 9.71 -1.66 -8.58
CA PHE A 93 8.78 -1.71 -7.45
C PHE A 93 8.16 -0.33 -7.28
N TYR A 94 6.86 -0.27 -7.01
CA TYR A 94 6.13 0.98 -6.87
C TYR A 94 5.33 1.02 -5.57
N THR A 95 5.37 2.16 -4.89
CA THR A 95 4.56 2.43 -3.71
C THR A 95 4.13 3.89 -3.69
N ASP A 96 2.95 4.15 -3.14
CA ASP A 96 2.40 5.50 -3.03
C ASP A 96 2.86 6.22 -1.75
N PHE A 97 3.04 5.47 -0.67
CA PHE A 97 3.35 6.02 0.65
C PHE A 97 4.62 5.40 1.26
N GLY A 98 4.78 4.10 1.14
CA GLY A 98 5.96 3.33 1.53
C GLY A 98 6.04 2.98 3.01
N LYS A 99 5.41 3.71 3.90
CA LYS A 99 5.56 3.58 5.36
C LYS A 99 4.54 2.63 6.02
N ASN A 100 3.59 2.08 5.25
CA ASN A 100 2.56 1.18 5.79
C ASN A 100 2.54 -0.17 5.07
N ILE A 101 3.72 -0.69 4.74
CA ILE A 101 3.93 -2.02 4.20
C ILE A 101 4.65 -2.85 5.25
N HIS A 102 4.12 -4.03 5.57
CA HIS A 102 4.69 -4.97 6.55
C HIS A 102 4.98 -6.29 5.87
N ILE A 103 6.24 -6.73 5.90
CA ILE A 103 6.72 -7.89 5.16
C ILE A 103 7.28 -8.92 6.14
N GLY A 104 6.78 -10.16 6.06
CA GLY A 104 7.28 -11.31 6.79
C GLY A 104 8.55 -11.91 6.20
N GLU A 105 8.96 -13.05 6.77
CA GLU A 105 10.14 -13.79 6.33
C GLU A 105 9.88 -14.56 5.02
N ASN A 106 10.93 -14.77 4.22
CA ASN A 106 10.91 -15.56 2.97
C ASN A 106 9.87 -15.08 1.94
N VAL A 107 9.56 -13.79 1.94
CA VAL A 107 8.65 -13.20 0.95
C VAL A 107 9.38 -12.97 -0.36
N PHE A 108 8.70 -13.27 -1.47
CA PHE A 108 9.15 -12.95 -2.82
C PHE A 108 8.16 -12.02 -3.52
N ILE A 109 8.66 -10.92 -4.09
CA ILE A 109 7.87 -9.95 -4.86
C ILE A 109 8.50 -9.81 -6.24
N ASN A 110 7.74 -10.12 -7.27
CA ASN A 110 8.19 -10.00 -8.64
C ASN A 110 8.05 -8.57 -9.18
N ALA A 111 8.58 -8.31 -10.36
CA ALA A 111 8.67 -6.99 -10.93
C ALA A 111 7.32 -6.33 -11.23
N CYS A 112 7.31 -5.01 -11.23
CA CYS A 112 6.17 -4.15 -11.56
C CYS A 112 5.00 -4.23 -10.57
N CYS A 113 5.22 -4.65 -9.33
CA CYS A 113 4.15 -4.62 -8.32
C CYS A 113 3.90 -3.20 -7.81
N HIS A 114 2.63 -2.89 -7.54
CA HIS A 114 2.17 -1.58 -7.09
C HIS A 114 1.49 -1.67 -5.71
N PHE A 115 2.00 -0.90 -4.77
CA PHE A 115 1.48 -0.84 -3.40
C PHE A 115 0.89 0.54 -3.13
N GLN A 116 -0.45 0.66 -3.20
CA GLN A 116 -1.14 1.83 -2.68
C GLN A 116 -1.39 1.58 -1.19
N ASP A 117 -0.40 1.89 -0.37
CA ASP A 117 -0.26 1.37 0.99
C ASP A 117 -0.74 2.29 2.12
N HIS A 118 -1.42 3.39 1.83
CA HIS A 118 -1.94 4.30 2.86
C HIS A 118 -2.84 3.60 3.90
N GLY A 119 -3.63 2.59 3.47
CA GLY A 119 -4.48 1.81 4.35
C GLY A 119 -3.78 0.63 5.05
N GLY A 120 -2.56 0.33 4.62
CA GLY A 120 -1.75 -0.78 5.13
C GLY A 120 -1.79 -2.03 4.25
N VAL A 121 -0.60 -2.60 3.98
CA VAL A 121 -0.45 -3.89 3.29
C VAL A 121 0.43 -4.79 4.15
N THR A 122 -0.08 -5.94 4.54
CA THR A 122 0.69 -6.95 5.28
C THR A 122 0.85 -8.20 4.42
N LEU A 123 2.09 -8.63 4.23
CA LEU A 123 2.45 -9.89 3.59
C LEU A 123 3.02 -10.83 4.65
N GLY A 124 2.32 -11.91 4.94
CA GLY A 124 2.80 -12.95 5.87
C GLY A 124 3.99 -13.73 5.32
N ASP A 125 4.59 -14.54 6.17
CA ASP A 125 5.77 -15.34 5.83
C ASP A 125 5.53 -16.24 4.61
N GLY A 126 6.53 -16.35 3.74
CA GLY A 126 6.49 -17.24 2.58
C GLY A 126 5.59 -16.77 1.44
N CYS A 127 5.01 -15.58 1.50
CA CYS A 127 4.19 -15.04 0.41
C CYS A 127 4.98 -14.95 -0.90
N GLN A 128 4.34 -15.30 -2.00
CA GLN A 128 4.88 -15.21 -3.35
C GLN A 128 4.00 -14.32 -4.22
N ILE A 129 4.52 -13.17 -4.61
CA ILE A 129 3.79 -12.17 -5.39
C ILE A 129 4.29 -12.17 -6.83
N GLY A 130 3.38 -12.48 -7.76
CA GLY A 130 3.65 -12.48 -9.20
C GLY A 130 3.89 -11.08 -9.75
N HIS A 131 4.23 -10.99 -11.05
CA HIS A 131 4.45 -9.71 -11.72
C HIS A 131 3.19 -8.84 -11.75
N ASN A 132 3.38 -7.52 -11.68
CA ASN A 132 2.33 -6.53 -11.90
C ASN A 132 1.08 -6.75 -11.03
N VAL A 133 1.29 -7.17 -9.78
CA VAL A 133 0.20 -7.26 -8.79
C VAL A 133 -0.05 -5.89 -8.20
N VAL A 134 -1.34 -5.52 -8.05
CA VAL A 134 -1.78 -4.26 -7.47
C VAL A 134 -2.46 -4.49 -6.14
N PHE A 135 -1.96 -3.83 -5.09
CA PHE A 135 -2.59 -3.74 -3.78
C PHE A 135 -3.22 -2.36 -3.64
N ALA A 136 -4.55 -2.27 -3.71
CA ALA A 136 -5.29 -1.01 -3.69
C ALA A 136 -6.00 -0.84 -2.34
N THR A 137 -5.36 -0.19 -1.36
CA THR A 137 -5.91 -0.01 -0.01
C THR A 137 -6.83 1.19 0.14
N LEU A 138 -6.98 2.00 -0.90
CA LEU A 138 -7.86 3.17 -0.90
C LEU A 138 -9.02 2.98 -1.88
N ASN A 139 -10.17 3.52 -1.51
CA ASN A 139 -11.29 3.71 -2.41
C ASN A 139 -11.83 5.14 -2.29
N HIS A 140 -12.44 5.63 -3.35
CA HIS A 140 -13.17 6.91 -3.30
C HIS A 140 -14.58 6.73 -2.78
N GLY A 141 -15.17 7.81 -2.26
CA GLY A 141 -16.61 7.81 -1.96
C GLY A 141 -17.42 7.49 -3.23
N ILE A 142 -18.41 6.62 -3.09
CA ILE A 142 -19.25 6.18 -4.22
C ILE A 142 -20.13 7.33 -4.70
N GLU A 143 -20.70 8.08 -3.76
CA GLU A 143 -21.53 9.24 -4.05
C GLU A 143 -20.72 10.35 -4.72
N PRO A 144 -21.22 11.00 -5.78
CA PRO A 144 -20.48 12.02 -6.53
C PRO A 144 -19.91 13.15 -5.67
N GLU A 145 -20.67 13.62 -4.69
CA GLU A 145 -20.27 14.68 -3.75
C GLU A 145 -19.12 14.24 -2.83
N ASN A 146 -19.00 12.94 -2.54
CA ASN A 146 -17.97 12.36 -1.67
C ASN A 146 -16.79 11.78 -2.46
N ARG A 147 -16.86 11.78 -3.80
CA ARG A 147 -15.84 11.12 -4.66
C ARG A 147 -14.43 11.66 -4.50
N ARG A 148 -14.28 12.89 -4.04
CA ARG A 148 -12.97 13.48 -3.72
C ARG A 148 -12.31 12.92 -2.47
N PHE A 149 -13.07 12.25 -1.60
CA PHE A 149 -12.57 11.67 -0.35
C PHE A 149 -12.10 10.24 -0.60
N THR A 150 -10.97 9.88 0.00
CA THR A 150 -10.41 8.52 -0.04
C THR A 150 -10.57 7.86 1.32
N TYR A 151 -11.02 6.62 1.30
CA TYR A 151 -11.26 5.80 2.49
C TYR A 151 -10.27 4.65 2.52
N PRO A 152 -9.42 4.56 3.55
CA PRO A 152 -8.44 3.50 3.68
C PRO A 152 -9.05 2.25 4.30
N ALA A 153 -8.62 1.07 3.84
CA ALA A 153 -8.79 -0.17 4.57
C ALA A 153 -7.62 -1.11 4.27
N PRO A 154 -7.11 -1.86 5.27
CA PRO A 154 -5.91 -2.66 5.11
C PRO A 154 -6.15 -3.87 4.20
N ILE A 155 -5.06 -4.33 3.57
CA ILE A 155 -5.00 -5.62 2.88
C ILE A 155 -4.06 -6.51 3.68
N VAL A 156 -4.50 -7.73 4.00
CA VAL A 156 -3.73 -8.69 4.80
C VAL A 156 -3.63 -10.01 4.07
N LEU A 157 -2.41 -10.44 3.77
CA LEU A 157 -2.12 -11.78 3.30
C LEU A 157 -1.54 -12.61 4.45
N GLY A 158 -2.12 -13.76 4.70
CA GLY A 158 -1.60 -14.75 5.64
C GLY A 158 -0.29 -15.37 5.15
N ARG A 159 0.11 -16.49 5.75
CA ARG A 159 1.34 -17.20 5.41
C ARG A 159 1.19 -18.01 4.12
N ASN A 160 2.29 -18.14 3.36
CA ASN A 160 2.37 -18.96 2.14
C ASN A 160 1.30 -18.62 1.08
N VAL A 161 0.82 -17.38 1.05
CA VAL A 161 -0.14 -16.96 0.02
C VAL A 161 0.60 -16.76 -1.30
N TRP A 162 0.06 -17.36 -2.36
CA TRP A 162 0.55 -17.14 -3.72
C TRP A 162 -0.42 -16.26 -4.50
N VAL A 163 0.05 -15.09 -4.94
CA VAL A 163 -0.71 -14.19 -5.82
C VAL A 163 -0.16 -14.26 -7.23
N GLY A 164 -0.98 -14.76 -8.15
CA GLY A 164 -0.64 -14.84 -9.58
C GLY A 164 -0.50 -13.48 -10.23
N SER A 165 0.29 -13.41 -11.31
CA SER A 165 0.59 -12.15 -12.02
C SER A 165 -0.66 -11.44 -12.52
N ASN A 166 -0.58 -10.09 -12.58
CA ASN A 166 -1.65 -9.20 -13.04
C ASN A 166 -2.94 -9.24 -12.18
N SER A 167 -2.85 -9.73 -10.95
CA SER A 167 -3.98 -9.72 -10.02
C SER A 167 -4.11 -8.36 -9.33
N THR A 168 -5.34 -8.01 -8.94
CA THR A 168 -5.63 -6.82 -8.14
C THR A 168 -6.33 -7.24 -6.85
N ILE A 169 -5.78 -6.81 -5.71
CA ILE A 169 -6.35 -7.02 -4.39
C ILE A 169 -6.94 -5.69 -3.92
N LEU A 170 -8.24 -5.67 -3.63
CA LEU A 170 -8.93 -4.44 -3.23
C LEU A 170 -8.87 -4.25 -1.71
N GLN A 171 -9.15 -3.02 -1.30
CA GLN A 171 -9.14 -2.59 0.10
C GLN A 171 -9.98 -3.49 1.01
N GLY A 172 -9.49 -3.67 2.23
CA GLY A 172 -10.17 -4.42 3.27
C GLY A 172 -10.14 -5.93 3.12
N VAL A 173 -9.46 -6.45 2.07
CA VAL A 173 -9.42 -7.90 1.80
C VAL A 173 -8.37 -8.57 2.69
N THR A 174 -8.80 -9.67 3.32
CA THR A 174 -7.92 -10.64 3.99
C THR A 174 -7.86 -11.92 3.18
N ILE A 175 -6.64 -12.40 2.87
CA ILE A 175 -6.39 -13.68 2.21
C ILE A 175 -5.77 -14.63 3.22
N GLY A 176 -6.47 -15.72 3.54
CA GLY A 176 -6.04 -16.71 4.52
C GLY A 176 -4.81 -17.51 4.09
N ASP A 177 -4.17 -18.15 5.06
CA ASP A 177 -2.94 -18.95 4.87
C ASP A 177 -3.07 -19.96 3.73
N ASN A 178 -1.97 -20.22 3.02
CA ASN A 178 -1.81 -21.20 1.94
C ASN A 178 -2.71 -20.98 0.70
N SER A 179 -3.45 -19.87 0.65
CA SER A 179 -4.38 -19.61 -0.46
C SER A 179 -3.66 -19.14 -1.72
N VAL A 180 -4.31 -19.37 -2.86
CA VAL A 180 -3.81 -19.02 -4.18
C VAL A 180 -4.79 -18.08 -4.87
N VAL A 181 -4.30 -16.96 -5.35
CA VAL A 181 -5.01 -16.06 -6.26
C VAL A 181 -4.52 -16.35 -7.68
N ALA A 182 -5.40 -16.83 -8.54
CA ALA A 182 -5.06 -17.11 -9.94
C ALA A 182 -4.70 -15.82 -10.69
N ALA A 183 -3.81 -15.92 -11.67
CA ALA A 183 -3.38 -14.78 -12.47
C ALA A 183 -4.55 -14.00 -13.08
N GLY A 184 -4.45 -12.67 -13.10
CA GLY A 184 -5.48 -11.78 -13.64
C GLY A 184 -6.75 -11.64 -12.80
N ALA A 185 -6.77 -12.19 -11.60
CA ALA A 185 -7.94 -12.10 -10.73
C ALA A 185 -8.10 -10.72 -10.09
N VAL A 186 -9.35 -10.31 -9.84
CA VAL A 186 -9.69 -9.13 -9.02
C VAL A 186 -10.36 -9.60 -7.74
N VAL A 187 -9.63 -9.57 -6.64
CA VAL A 187 -10.10 -10.03 -5.32
C VAL A 187 -10.82 -8.88 -4.62
N THR A 188 -12.11 -9.05 -4.41
CA THR A 188 -13.02 -8.03 -3.87
C THR A 188 -13.61 -8.40 -2.51
N LYS A 189 -13.31 -9.60 -1.99
CA LYS A 189 -13.79 -10.14 -0.72
C LYS A 189 -12.73 -11.02 -0.10
N ASP A 190 -12.83 -11.26 1.18
CA ASP A 190 -11.94 -12.17 1.90
C ASP A 190 -11.90 -13.56 1.27
N VAL A 191 -10.71 -14.16 1.33
CA VAL A 191 -10.42 -15.50 0.84
C VAL A 191 -10.10 -16.38 2.05
N PRO A 192 -10.87 -17.46 2.31
CA PRO A 192 -10.53 -18.41 3.38
C PRO A 192 -9.16 -19.05 3.16
N ALA A 193 -8.53 -19.54 4.23
CA ALA A 193 -7.32 -20.33 4.12
C ALA A 193 -7.51 -21.55 3.21
N ASP A 194 -6.40 -22.07 2.68
CA ASP A 194 -6.36 -23.29 1.86
C ASP A 194 -7.32 -23.24 0.64
N THR A 195 -7.46 -22.06 0.02
CA THR A 195 -8.44 -21.81 -1.05
C THR A 195 -7.79 -21.24 -2.30
N ILE A 196 -8.19 -21.75 -3.47
CA ILE A 196 -7.83 -21.17 -4.77
C ILE A 196 -8.99 -20.32 -5.28
N VAL A 197 -8.71 -19.03 -5.57
CA VAL A 197 -9.67 -18.11 -6.15
C VAL A 197 -9.20 -17.59 -7.50
N GLY A 198 -10.12 -17.18 -8.38
CA GLY A 198 -9.80 -16.61 -9.69
C GLY A 198 -10.98 -15.91 -10.34
N GLY A 199 -10.71 -15.14 -11.37
CA GLY A 199 -11.70 -14.40 -12.17
C GLY A 199 -11.91 -12.94 -11.74
N VAL A 200 -12.82 -12.25 -12.44
CA VAL A 200 -13.19 -10.84 -12.23
C VAL A 200 -14.71 -10.72 -12.11
N PRO A 201 -15.22 -10.51 -10.91
CA PRO A 201 -14.57 -10.59 -9.61
C PRO A 201 -14.17 -12.04 -9.26
N ALA A 202 -13.14 -12.17 -8.42
CA ALA A 202 -12.64 -13.49 -8.00
C ALA A 202 -13.71 -14.32 -7.28
N ARG A 203 -13.73 -15.61 -7.58
CA ARG A 203 -14.58 -16.62 -6.94
C ARG A 203 -13.76 -17.85 -6.58
N VAL A 204 -14.22 -18.60 -5.60
CA VAL A 204 -13.61 -19.87 -5.22
C VAL A 204 -13.64 -20.83 -6.41
N ILE A 205 -12.47 -21.36 -6.77
CA ILE A 205 -12.32 -22.41 -7.79
C ILE A 205 -12.33 -23.77 -7.11
N LYS A 206 -11.53 -23.91 -6.03
CA LYS A 206 -11.47 -25.13 -5.21
C LYS A 206 -10.78 -24.87 -3.89
N HIS A 207 -10.89 -25.80 -2.96
CA HIS A 207 -10.06 -25.89 -1.76
C HIS A 207 -8.83 -26.80 -2.02
N ILE A 208 -7.73 -26.51 -1.30
CA ILE A 208 -6.46 -27.23 -1.38
C ILE A 208 -6.50 -28.40 -0.40
#